data_3229b6f403b5c34a40cb448c95953361
#
_entry.id   3229b6f403b5c34a40cb448c95953361
#
_cell.length_a   1.000
_cell.length_b   1.000
_cell.length_c   1.000
_cell.angle_alpha   90.00
_cell.angle_beta   90.00
_cell.angle_gamma   90.00
#
_symmetry.space_group_name_H-M   'P 1'
#
loop_
_entity.id
_entity.type
_entity.pdbx_description
1 polymer ?
#
loop_
_entity_poly.entity_id
_entity_poly.type
_entity_poly.pdbx_seq_one_letter_code
_entity_poly.pdbx_strand_id
1 'polypeptide(L)'
;SFKLPTHVDNGPVYLPFIDFSPSLHAWDFMLLNNNTLGPYFNSIVVALGSTVLAVLIGSLAAYALVRIRFQVKLAAIATFLVLLVALIVAVVTFGVRWEIALAVAIALFLLSLGTIARRTRLALGNNDIEFWMISNRIMPPIVAVLPIYVMFQQLRLLDTQIALIATYTAVNLPIVVWLTRDFFAGIPLDLEESAEIDGASKFRVFFTIALPLVRSGLVATFLLVLILSWNEYLLALFLSNANAQTMPVLVSAQNTTRGPQWWYMSVLIVMMIGPVVVIASVLQKHIARGLLVGAVKG
;
A
#
# COMPACT_ATOMS: atom_id res chain seq x y z
N SER A 1 -5.20 11.28 -27.57
CA SER A 1 -3.77 11.03 -27.72
C SER A 1 -3.25 11.17 -29.16
N PHE A 2 -4.16 11.18 -30.16
CA PHE A 2 -3.82 11.36 -31.59
C PHE A 2 -4.19 12.72 -32.15
N LYS A 3 -4.61 13.67 -31.31
CA LYS A 3 -4.91 15.04 -31.69
C LYS A 3 -3.71 15.95 -31.49
N LEU A 4 -3.55 16.93 -32.39
CA LEU A 4 -2.59 18.04 -32.20
C LEU A 4 -3.18 19.06 -31.18
N PRO A 5 -2.33 19.86 -30.52
CA PRO A 5 -2.78 20.96 -29.66
C PRO A 5 -3.82 21.86 -30.33
N THR A 6 -3.57 22.25 -31.56
CA THR A 6 -4.46 23.09 -32.38
C THR A 6 -5.85 22.50 -32.61
N HIS A 7 -5.97 21.16 -32.62
CA HIS A 7 -7.27 20.50 -32.79
C HIS A 7 -8.10 20.52 -31.50
N VAL A 8 -7.47 20.68 -30.34
CA VAL A 8 -8.16 20.73 -29.05
C VAL A 8 -8.62 22.15 -28.74
N ASP A 9 -7.82 23.15 -29.14
CA ASP A 9 -8.07 24.56 -28.85
C ASP A 9 -9.12 25.18 -29.79
N ASN A 10 -9.33 24.61 -30.97
CA ASN A 10 -10.22 25.17 -32.03
C ASN A 10 -11.66 24.66 -31.97
N GLY A 11 -12.08 23.97 -30.89
CA GLY A 11 -13.45 23.50 -30.68
C GLY A 11 -13.64 21.98 -30.74
N PRO A 12 -14.88 21.50 -30.65
CA PRO A 12 -15.17 20.07 -30.60
C PRO A 12 -14.91 19.38 -31.93
N VAL A 13 -13.90 18.50 -31.96
CA VAL A 13 -13.48 17.70 -33.12
C VAL A 13 -13.49 16.23 -32.68
N TYR A 14 -14.33 15.40 -33.31
CA TYR A 14 -14.61 14.05 -32.82
C TYR A 14 -14.12 12.94 -33.75
N LEU A 15 -14.34 13.06 -35.04
CA LEU A 15 -14.14 11.97 -35.99
C LEU A 15 -12.75 12.04 -36.64
N PRO A 16 -11.88 11.00 -36.39
CA PRO A 16 -10.58 10.93 -37.07
C PRO A 16 -10.77 10.83 -38.59
N PHE A 17 -9.87 11.44 -39.33
CA PHE A 17 -9.81 11.55 -40.79
C PHE A 17 -10.93 12.41 -41.45
N ILE A 18 -11.98 12.80 -40.69
CA ILE A 18 -13.04 13.72 -41.17
C ILE A 18 -12.80 15.11 -40.56
N ASP A 19 -12.77 15.17 -39.24
CA ASP A 19 -12.65 16.44 -38.50
C ASP A 19 -11.20 16.82 -38.25
N PHE A 20 -10.30 15.82 -38.15
CA PHE A 20 -8.86 16.03 -37.91
C PHE A 20 -8.00 14.90 -38.50
N SER A 21 -6.79 15.23 -38.89
CA SER A 21 -5.77 14.23 -39.25
C SER A 21 -5.09 13.67 -38.01
N PRO A 22 -5.18 12.36 -37.73
CA PRO A 22 -4.47 11.75 -36.60
C PRO A 22 -2.96 11.98 -36.68
N SER A 23 -2.36 12.36 -35.55
CA SER A 23 -0.92 12.63 -35.43
C SER A 23 -0.34 11.88 -34.23
N LEU A 24 0.89 11.42 -34.38
CA LEU A 24 1.67 10.82 -33.28
C LEU A 24 2.47 11.86 -32.50
N HIS A 25 2.33 13.15 -32.79
CA HIS A 25 3.11 14.23 -32.15
C HIS A 25 3.14 14.13 -30.62
N ALA A 26 2.01 13.87 -29.99
CA ALA A 26 1.94 13.75 -28.52
C ALA A 26 2.69 12.51 -28.00
N TRP A 27 2.67 11.41 -28.75
CA TRP A 27 3.42 10.20 -28.43
C TRP A 27 4.92 10.40 -28.57
N ASP A 28 5.35 10.97 -29.69
CA ASP A 28 6.77 11.25 -29.93
C ASP A 28 7.33 12.21 -28.90
N PHE A 29 6.59 13.27 -28.57
CA PHE A 29 7.01 14.22 -27.55
C PHE A 29 7.14 13.57 -26.18
N MET A 30 6.14 12.80 -25.73
CA MET A 30 6.14 12.19 -24.41
C MET A 30 7.18 11.06 -24.29
N LEU A 31 7.37 10.25 -25.33
CA LEU A 31 8.30 9.13 -25.28
C LEU A 31 9.76 9.53 -25.50
N LEU A 32 10.01 10.49 -26.42
CA LEU A 32 11.37 10.82 -26.83
C LEU A 32 11.93 12.06 -26.11
N ASN A 33 11.09 13.07 -25.84
CA ASN A 33 11.55 14.37 -25.33
C ASN A 33 11.30 14.57 -23.84
N ASN A 34 10.33 13.89 -23.23
CA ASN A 34 9.87 14.16 -21.84
C ASN A 34 10.23 13.09 -20.81
N ASN A 35 11.22 12.23 -21.11
CA ASN A 35 11.69 11.19 -20.18
C ASN A 35 10.57 10.41 -19.46
N THR A 36 9.46 10.10 -20.11
CA THR A 36 8.29 9.44 -19.52
C THR A 36 8.61 8.02 -19.05
N LEU A 37 9.61 7.36 -19.65
CA LEU A 37 9.99 5.98 -19.32
C LEU A 37 10.52 5.83 -17.89
N GLY A 38 11.19 6.85 -17.33
CA GLY A 38 11.64 6.85 -15.94
C GLY A 38 10.47 6.73 -14.96
N PRO A 39 9.51 7.66 -14.92
CA PRO A 39 8.30 7.59 -14.11
C PRO A 39 7.45 6.33 -14.35
N TYR A 40 7.41 5.84 -15.59
CA TYR A 40 6.71 4.60 -15.91
C TYR A 40 7.34 3.38 -15.22
N PHE A 41 8.66 3.26 -15.32
CA PHE A 41 9.41 2.20 -14.65
C PHE A 41 9.33 2.33 -13.12
N ASN A 42 9.43 3.55 -12.57
CA ASN A 42 9.25 3.80 -11.16
C ASN A 42 7.87 3.31 -10.68
N SER A 43 6.80 3.62 -11.42
CA SER A 43 5.46 3.14 -11.09
C SER A 43 5.37 1.63 -11.05
N ILE A 44 5.98 0.93 -12.01
CA ILE A 44 6.02 -0.54 -12.04
C ILE A 44 6.75 -1.08 -10.80
N VAL A 45 7.96 -0.59 -10.52
CA VAL A 45 8.79 -1.06 -9.41
C VAL A 45 8.12 -0.77 -8.06
N VAL A 46 7.60 0.45 -7.88
CA VAL A 46 6.96 0.85 -6.62
C VAL A 46 5.65 0.09 -6.39
N ALA A 47 4.78 0.00 -7.41
CA ALA A 47 3.50 -0.67 -7.26
C ALA A 47 3.66 -2.17 -7.05
N LEU A 48 4.50 -2.85 -7.84
CA LEU A 48 4.76 -4.29 -7.66
C LEU A 48 5.51 -4.57 -6.36
N GLY A 49 6.57 -3.82 -6.07
CA GLY A 49 7.37 -4.00 -4.86
C GLY A 49 6.55 -3.83 -3.58
N SER A 50 5.77 -2.75 -3.50
CA SER A 50 4.90 -2.50 -2.34
C SER A 50 3.78 -3.53 -2.21
N THR A 51 3.17 -3.94 -3.34
CA THR A 51 2.10 -4.94 -3.33
C THR A 51 2.61 -6.32 -2.89
N VAL A 52 3.75 -6.77 -3.43
CA VAL A 52 4.36 -8.05 -3.03
C VAL A 52 4.69 -8.03 -1.55
N LEU A 53 5.33 -6.99 -1.04
CA LEU A 53 5.66 -6.87 0.38
C LEU A 53 4.40 -6.80 1.25
N ALA A 54 3.41 -6.02 0.86
CA ALA A 54 2.16 -5.90 1.61
C ALA A 54 1.42 -7.24 1.68
N VAL A 55 1.33 -7.99 0.57
CA VAL A 55 0.67 -9.30 0.54
C VAL A 55 1.46 -10.33 1.33
N LEU A 56 2.77 -10.37 1.24
CA LEU A 56 3.61 -11.28 2.03
C LEU A 56 3.47 -11.03 3.53
N ILE A 57 3.69 -9.80 3.97
CA ILE A 57 3.63 -9.43 5.39
C ILE A 57 2.19 -9.53 5.91
N GLY A 58 1.24 -9.01 5.14
CA GLY A 58 -0.17 -8.98 5.52
C GLY A 58 -0.80 -10.37 5.59
N SER A 59 -0.44 -11.30 4.69
CA SER A 59 -0.93 -12.68 4.75
C SER A 59 -0.38 -13.44 5.97
N LEU A 60 0.89 -13.24 6.32
CA LEU A 60 1.47 -13.77 7.55
C LEU A 60 0.76 -13.24 8.80
N ALA A 61 0.51 -11.92 8.83
CA ALA A 61 -0.20 -11.28 9.93
C ALA A 61 -1.65 -11.77 10.03
N ALA A 62 -2.35 -11.89 8.91
CA ALA A 62 -3.72 -12.41 8.85
C ALA A 62 -3.81 -13.86 9.35
N TYR A 63 -2.90 -14.72 8.90
CA TYR A 63 -2.81 -16.10 9.37
C TYR A 63 -2.56 -16.17 10.88
N ALA A 64 -1.63 -15.34 11.39
CA ALA A 64 -1.36 -15.27 12.82
C ALA A 64 -2.59 -14.80 13.61
N LEU A 65 -3.34 -13.79 13.13
CA LEU A 65 -4.57 -13.32 13.78
C LEU A 65 -5.68 -14.37 13.81
N VAL A 66 -5.74 -15.28 12.83
CA VAL A 66 -6.71 -16.37 12.81
C VAL A 66 -6.32 -17.50 13.75
N ARG A 67 -5.04 -17.87 13.80
CA ARG A 67 -4.55 -19.09 14.50
C ARG A 67 -4.04 -18.82 15.91
N ILE A 68 -3.62 -17.59 16.21
CA ILE A 68 -3.05 -17.23 17.50
C ILE A 68 -4.02 -16.26 18.21
N ARG A 69 -4.35 -16.57 19.45
CA ARG A 69 -5.15 -15.67 20.29
C ARG A 69 -4.22 -14.61 20.91
N PHE A 70 -4.25 -13.42 20.35
CA PHE A 70 -3.54 -12.28 20.93
C PHE A 70 -4.37 -11.64 22.03
N GLN A 71 -3.69 -11.19 23.09
CA GLN A 71 -4.25 -10.41 24.18
C GLN A 71 -3.35 -9.22 24.44
N VAL A 72 -3.57 -8.14 23.69
CA VAL A 72 -2.81 -6.90 23.87
C VAL A 72 -3.38 -6.15 25.07
N LYS A 73 -2.57 -5.98 26.11
CA LYS A 73 -3.01 -5.26 27.31
C LYS A 73 -3.24 -3.78 27.02
N LEU A 74 -4.41 -3.26 27.38
CA LEU A 74 -4.77 -1.85 27.16
C LEU A 74 -3.76 -0.90 27.84
N ALA A 75 -3.23 -1.31 28.99
CA ALA A 75 -2.19 -0.55 29.69
C ALA A 75 -0.88 -0.44 28.86
N ALA A 76 -0.51 -1.45 28.09
CA ALA A 76 0.67 -1.37 27.21
C ALA A 76 0.46 -0.32 26.11
N ILE A 77 -0.73 -0.28 25.51
CA ILE A 77 -1.09 0.73 24.51
C ILE A 77 -1.07 2.12 25.12
N ALA A 78 -1.72 2.29 26.27
CA ALA A 78 -1.77 3.58 26.98
C ALA A 78 -0.35 4.06 27.34
N THR A 79 0.50 3.18 27.85
CA THR A 79 1.90 3.51 28.18
C THR A 79 2.67 3.90 26.91
N PHE A 80 2.50 3.17 25.81
CA PHE A 80 3.12 3.53 24.52
C PHE A 80 2.72 4.94 24.07
N LEU A 81 1.42 5.26 24.09
CA LEU A 81 0.93 6.58 23.70
C LEU A 81 1.45 7.70 24.60
N VAL A 82 1.46 7.48 25.93
CA VAL A 82 2.00 8.46 26.89
C VAL A 82 3.51 8.68 26.65
N LEU A 83 4.28 7.63 26.43
CA LEU A 83 5.70 7.74 26.15
C LEU A 83 5.99 8.39 24.80
N LEU A 84 5.15 8.14 23.78
CA LEU A 84 5.25 8.79 22.49
C LEU A 84 5.02 10.31 22.62
N VAL A 85 3.99 10.74 23.34
CA VAL A 85 3.72 12.15 23.60
C VAL A 85 4.87 12.78 24.41
N ALA A 86 5.36 12.08 25.46
CA ALA A 86 6.46 12.56 26.28
C ALA A 86 7.75 12.70 25.45
N LEU A 87 8.03 11.78 24.52
CA LEU A 87 9.15 11.85 23.58
C LEU A 87 9.03 13.10 22.69
N ILE A 88 7.87 13.33 22.10
CA ILE A 88 7.63 14.51 21.24
C ILE A 88 7.86 15.79 22.04
N VAL A 89 7.29 15.89 23.24
CA VAL A 89 7.47 17.05 24.12
C VAL A 89 8.94 17.25 24.51
N ALA A 90 9.64 16.17 24.85
CA ALA A 90 11.06 16.23 25.22
C ALA A 90 11.93 16.78 24.08
N VAL A 91 11.69 16.33 22.84
CA VAL A 91 12.44 16.77 21.67
C VAL A 91 12.07 18.19 21.27
N VAL A 92 10.77 18.51 21.19
CA VAL A 92 10.28 19.81 20.66
C VAL A 92 10.46 20.93 21.69
N THR A 93 10.10 20.69 22.95
CA THR A 93 10.05 21.75 23.97
C THR A 93 11.38 21.90 24.71
N PHE A 94 12.05 20.79 25.02
CA PHE A 94 13.28 20.79 25.82
C PHE A 94 14.55 20.62 24.98
N GLY A 95 14.43 20.45 23.64
CA GLY A 95 15.58 20.31 22.75
C GLY A 95 16.42 19.06 23.01
N VAL A 96 15.86 18.04 23.65
CA VAL A 96 16.57 16.76 23.90
C VAL A 96 16.86 16.10 22.55
N ARG A 97 18.06 15.56 22.39
CA ARG A 97 18.41 14.80 21.18
C ARG A 97 17.46 13.63 21.02
N TRP A 98 16.88 13.51 19.83
CA TRP A 98 15.84 12.50 19.54
C TRP A 98 16.32 11.05 19.78
N GLU A 99 17.60 10.76 19.55
CA GLU A 99 18.18 9.43 19.78
C GLU A 99 18.13 9.04 21.26
N ILE A 100 18.44 10.01 22.15
CA ILE A 100 18.42 9.80 23.60
C ILE A 100 16.97 9.65 24.08
N ALA A 101 16.08 10.54 23.62
CA ALA A 101 14.66 10.49 23.96
C ALA A 101 14.01 9.17 23.53
N LEU A 102 14.34 8.68 22.33
CA LEU A 102 13.86 7.40 21.81
C LEU A 102 14.39 6.22 22.63
N ALA A 103 15.68 6.18 22.94
CA ALA A 103 16.29 5.11 23.75
C ALA A 103 15.64 5.04 25.14
N VAL A 104 15.41 6.18 25.79
CA VAL A 104 14.74 6.26 27.09
C VAL A 104 13.28 5.81 26.99
N ALA A 105 12.54 6.25 25.97
CA ALA A 105 11.16 5.85 25.76
C ALA A 105 11.03 4.32 25.54
N ILE A 106 11.92 3.74 24.74
CA ILE A 106 11.98 2.28 24.53
C ILE A 106 12.27 1.55 25.85
N ALA A 107 13.28 1.99 26.60
CA ALA A 107 13.63 1.37 27.88
C ALA A 107 12.46 1.42 28.88
N LEU A 108 11.80 2.57 29.02
CA LEU A 108 10.62 2.73 29.88
C LEU A 108 9.44 1.88 29.41
N PHE A 109 9.24 1.78 28.09
CA PHE A 109 8.19 0.92 27.52
C PHE A 109 8.43 -0.56 27.87
N LEU A 110 9.65 -1.07 27.66
CA LEU A 110 10.01 -2.45 27.98
C LEU A 110 9.86 -2.75 29.48
N LEU A 111 10.26 -1.82 30.35
CA LEU A 111 10.05 -1.93 31.79
C LEU A 111 8.55 -1.97 32.13
N SER A 112 7.73 -1.16 31.47
CA SER A 112 6.28 -1.12 31.68
C SER A 112 5.58 -2.42 31.31
N LEU A 113 6.05 -3.11 30.27
CA LEU A 113 5.53 -4.43 29.86
C LEU A 113 5.71 -5.48 30.96
N GLY A 114 6.85 -5.42 31.68
CA GLY A 114 7.14 -6.31 32.80
C GLY A 114 6.34 -6.03 34.08
N THR A 115 5.91 -4.80 34.29
CA THR A 115 5.32 -4.34 35.55
C THR A 115 3.83 -4.02 35.42
N ILE A 116 3.50 -2.95 34.70
CA ILE A 116 2.13 -2.39 34.61
C ILE A 116 1.23 -3.31 33.78
N ALA A 117 1.70 -3.78 32.63
CA ALA A 117 0.90 -4.60 31.74
C ALA A 117 0.50 -5.96 32.36
N ARG A 118 1.34 -6.53 33.25
CA ARG A 118 1.02 -7.78 33.95
C ARG A 118 -0.11 -7.64 34.96
N ARG A 119 -0.31 -6.46 35.53
CA ARG A 119 -1.32 -6.21 36.57
C ARG A 119 -2.70 -5.87 36.01
N THR A 120 -2.80 -5.48 34.75
CA THR A 120 -4.09 -5.10 34.14
C THR A 120 -4.83 -6.30 33.56
N ARG A 121 -6.15 -6.35 33.80
CA ARG A 121 -7.04 -7.39 33.26
C ARG A 121 -7.61 -7.02 31.89
N LEU A 122 -7.67 -5.72 31.58
CA LEU A 122 -8.23 -5.24 30.31
C LEU A 122 -7.25 -5.56 29.18
N ALA A 123 -7.73 -6.34 28.22
CA ALA A 123 -6.97 -6.72 27.02
C ALA A 123 -7.86 -6.61 25.79
N LEU A 124 -7.25 -6.20 24.69
CA LEU A 124 -7.84 -6.19 23.36
C LEU A 124 -7.58 -7.55 22.71
N GLY A 125 -8.62 -8.12 22.12
CA GLY A 125 -8.53 -9.37 21.36
C GLY A 125 -8.23 -9.14 19.89
N ASN A 126 -8.22 -10.25 19.12
CA ASN A 126 -7.93 -10.22 17.68
C ASN A 126 -8.91 -9.33 16.90
N ASN A 127 -10.20 -9.38 17.23
CA ASN A 127 -11.22 -8.55 16.56
C ASN A 127 -11.02 -7.04 16.82
N ASP A 128 -10.56 -6.68 18.02
CA ASP A 128 -10.26 -5.28 18.34
C ASP A 128 -9.04 -4.78 17.56
N ILE A 129 -8.02 -5.64 17.43
CA ILE A 129 -6.82 -5.35 16.63
C ILE A 129 -7.21 -5.11 15.17
N GLU A 130 -8.05 -5.97 14.60
CA GLU A 130 -8.52 -5.84 13.23
C GLU A 130 -9.36 -4.58 13.02
N PHE A 131 -10.29 -4.32 13.92
CA PHE A 131 -11.10 -3.10 13.89
C PHE A 131 -10.19 -1.86 13.90
N TRP A 132 -9.18 -1.85 14.76
CA TRP A 132 -8.23 -0.74 14.85
C TRP A 132 -7.40 -0.61 13.58
N MET A 133 -6.93 -1.71 12.98
CA MET A 133 -6.18 -1.69 11.71
C MET A 133 -7.00 -1.09 10.58
N ILE A 134 -8.27 -1.49 10.45
CA ILE A 134 -9.16 -0.96 9.40
C ILE A 134 -9.53 0.50 9.68
N SER A 135 -9.73 0.88 10.95
CA SER A 135 -10.04 2.26 11.33
C SER A 135 -8.97 3.25 10.88
N ASN A 136 -7.69 2.84 10.85
CA ASN A 136 -6.62 3.67 10.30
C ASN A 136 -6.81 4.01 8.81
N ARG A 137 -7.53 3.18 8.05
CA ARG A 137 -7.82 3.43 6.63
C ARG A 137 -8.88 4.52 6.43
N ILE A 138 -9.71 4.79 7.45
CA ILE A 138 -10.73 5.84 7.43
C ILE A 138 -10.08 7.23 7.60
N MET A 139 -8.91 7.29 8.23
CA MET A 139 -8.19 8.55 8.42
C MET A 139 -7.75 9.12 7.07
N PRO A 140 -8.01 10.42 6.79
CA PRO A 140 -7.56 11.05 5.56
C PRO A 140 -6.05 10.92 5.38
N PRO A 141 -5.54 10.39 4.25
CA PRO A 141 -4.10 10.18 4.03
C PRO A 141 -3.26 11.43 4.22
N ILE A 142 -3.82 12.61 3.96
CA ILE A 142 -3.13 13.90 4.12
C ILE A 142 -2.63 14.15 5.55
N VAL A 143 -3.31 13.60 6.56
CA VAL A 143 -2.90 13.76 7.96
C VAL A 143 -1.57 13.02 8.23
N ALA A 144 -1.37 11.87 7.59
CA ALA A 144 -0.17 11.06 7.74
C ALA A 144 0.99 11.53 6.85
N VAL A 145 0.71 12.23 5.75
CA VAL A 145 1.70 12.63 4.75
C VAL A 145 2.82 13.48 5.34
N LEU A 146 2.49 14.51 6.13
CA LEU A 146 3.51 15.42 6.68
C LEU A 146 4.46 14.72 7.67
N PRO A 147 3.99 13.94 8.66
CA PRO A 147 4.87 13.15 9.51
C PRO A 147 5.75 12.17 8.74
N ILE A 148 5.19 11.49 7.73
CA ILE A 148 5.95 10.56 6.88
C ILE A 148 7.02 11.30 6.07
N TYR A 149 6.69 12.47 5.51
CA TYR A 149 7.64 13.32 4.81
C TYR A 149 8.82 13.71 5.70
N VAL A 150 8.54 14.24 6.91
CA VAL A 150 9.59 14.63 7.86
C VAL A 150 10.46 13.43 8.26
N MET A 151 9.85 12.26 8.48
CA MET A 151 10.57 11.04 8.79
C MET A 151 11.56 10.67 7.66
N PHE A 152 11.11 10.62 6.41
CA PHE A 152 11.99 10.30 5.29
C PHE A 152 13.00 11.41 4.96
N GLN A 153 12.68 12.67 5.26
CA GLN A 153 13.64 13.76 5.18
C GLN A 153 14.80 13.55 6.17
N GLN A 154 14.50 13.21 7.42
CA GLN A 154 15.52 12.91 8.44
C GLN A 154 16.37 11.70 8.08
N LEU A 155 15.77 10.67 7.48
CA LEU A 155 16.45 9.47 7.01
C LEU A 155 17.21 9.68 5.69
N ARG A 156 17.09 10.84 5.05
CA ARG A 156 17.65 11.15 3.72
C ARG A 156 17.18 10.18 2.63
N LEU A 157 15.93 9.72 2.73
CA LEU A 157 15.30 8.79 1.80
C LEU A 157 14.23 9.43 0.92
N LEU A 158 14.01 10.75 1.01
CA LEU A 158 13.11 11.44 0.08
C LEU A 158 13.60 11.25 -1.37
N ASP A 159 12.65 11.21 -2.29
CA ASP A 159 12.89 11.01 -3.72
C ASP A 159 13.57 9.68 -4.05
N THR A 160 13.21 8.62 -3.29
CA THR A 160 13.67 7.24 -3.54
C THR A 160 12.50 6.28 -3.70
N GLN A 161 12.67 5.26 -4.55
CA GLN A 161 11.70 4.18 -4.69
C GLN A 161 11.48 3.43 -3.36
N ILE A 162 12.51 3.32 -2.52
CA ILE A 162 12.44 2.65 -1.22
C ILE A 162 11.44 3.35 -0.29
N ALA A 163 11.47 4.69 -0.22
CA ALA A 163 10.52 5.45 0.57
C ALA A 163 9.07 5.20 0.13
N LEU A 164 8.83 5.21 -1.18
CA LEU A 164 7.51 4.95 -1.75
C LEU A 164 7.07 3.50 -1.49
N ILE A 165 7.93 2.51 -1.72
CA ILE A 165 7.63 1.09 -1.49
C ILE A 165 7.30 0.86 -0.01
N ALA A 166 8.09 1.38 0.92
CA ALA A 166 7.86 1.23 2.35
C ALA A 166 6.53 1.87 2.78
N THR A 167 6.25 3.09 2.31
CA THR A 167 5.02 3.81 2.62
C THR A 167 3.78 3.11 2.08
N TYR A 168 3.79 2.72 0.79
CA TYR A 168 2.67 2.03 0.16
C TYR A 168 2.42 0.66 0.78
N THR A 169 3.48 -0.05 1.15
CA THR A 169 3.38 -1.30 1.91
C THR A 169 2.65 -1.06 3.22
N ALA A 170 3.11 -0.11 4.03
CA ALA A 170 2.52 0.19 5.33
C ALA A 170 1.04 0.60 5.24
N VAL A 171 0.70 1.47 4.29
CA VAL A 171 -0.68 1.97 4.09
C VAL A 171 -1.62 0.87 3.59
N ASN A 172 -1.12 -0.11 2.82
CA ASN A 172 -1.94 -1.20 2.29
C ASN A 172 -2.00 -2.44 3.20
N LEU A 173 -1.12 -2.57 4.21
CA LEU A 173 -1.14 -3.70 5.15
C LEU A 173 -2.53 -3.94 5.78
N PRO A 174 -3.24 -2.94 6.32
CA PRO A 174 -4.55 -3.16 6.95
C PRO A 174 -5.56 -3.82 6.02
N ILE A 175 -5.63 -3.40 4.76
CA ILE A 175 -6.58 -3.96 3.79
C ILE A 175 -6.20 -5.38 3.38
N VAL A 176 -4.89 -5.67 3.26
CA VAL A 176 -4.42 -7.03 2.98
C VAL A 176 -4.80 -7.97 4.12
N VAL A 177 -4.51 -7.59 5.37
CA VAL A 177 -4.83 -8.39 6.55
C VAL A 177 -6.33 -8.66 6.60
N TRP A 178 -7.15 -7.64 6.44
CA TRP A 178 -8.60 -7.75 6.49
C TRP A 178 -9.16 -8.70 5.41
N LEU A 179 -8.73 -8.53 4.17
CA LEU A 179 -9.21 -9.36 3.06
C LEU A 179 -8.73 -10.81 3.15
N THR A 180 -7.48 -11.04 3.58
CA THR A 180 -6.91 -12.39 3.59
C THR A 180 -7.29 -13.20 4.82
N ARG A 181 -7.68 -12.55 5.92
CA ARG A 181 -8.13 -13.20 7.15
C ARG A 181 -9.26 -14.20 6.91
N ASP A 182 -10.30 -13.78 6.20
CA ASP A 182 -11.48 -14.61 5.98
C ASP A 182 -11.16 -15.87 5.15
N PHE A 183 -10.19 -15.76 4.22
CA PHE A 183 -9.70 -16.93 3.49
C PHE A 183 -8.97 -17.91 4.40
N PHE A 184 -8.12 -17.42 5.30
CA PHE A 184 -7.44 -18.30 6.27
C PHE A 184 -8.40 -18.87 7.31
N ALA A 185 -9.41 -18.13 7.75
CA ALA A 185 -10.43 -18.60 8.67
C ALA A 185 -11.27 -19.75 8.08
N GLY A 186 -11.40 -19.81 6.75
CA GLY A 186 -12.11 -20.86 6.04
C GLY A 186 -11.35 -22.21 5.94
N ILE A 187 -10.06 -22.26 6.31
CA ILE A 187 -9.27 -23.50 6.29
C ILE A 187 -9.62 -24.35 7.53
N PRO A 188 -10.04 -25.63 7.37
CA PRO A 188 -10.25 -26.54 8.50
C PRO A 188 -8.97 -26.72 9.32
N LEU A 189 -9.10 -26.62 10.65
CA LEU A 189 -7.96 -26.77 11.57
C LEU A 189 -7.32 -28.14 11.49
N ASP A 190 -8.11 -29.20 11.26
CA ASP A 190 -7.65 -30.59 11.21
C ASP A 190 -6.51 -30.81 10.19
N LEU A 191 -6.49 -30.02 9.10
CA LEU A 191 -5.42 -30.11 8.09
C LEU A 191 -4.08 -29.59 8.64
N GLU A 192 -4.14 -28.56 9.44
CA GLU A 192 -2.95 -27.95 10.04
C GLU A 192 -2.45 -28.78 11.24
N GLU A 193 -3.37 -29.24 12.08
CA GLU A 193 -3.06 -30.10 13.24
C GLU A 193 -2.45 -31.43 12.81
N SER A 194 -2.98 -32.07 11.76
CA SER A 194 -2.40 -33.30 11.20
C SER A 194 -0.94 -33.11 10.78
N ALA A 195 -0.63 -32.00 10.11
CA ALA A 195 0.74 -31.69 9.71
C ALA A 195 1.65 -31.35 10.90
N GLU A 196 1.12 -30.72 11.96
CA GLU A 196 1.88 -30.48 13.19
C GLU A 196 2.19 -31.78 13.93
N ILE A 197 1.28 -32.77 13.92
CA ILE A 197 1.52 -34.13 14.45
C ILE A 197 2.65 -34.81 13.68
N ASP A 198 2.72 -34.61 12.35
CA ASP A 198 3.81 -35.11 11.50
C ASP A 198 5.12 -34.34 11.68
N GLY A 199 5.20 -33.37 12.62
CA GLY A 199 6.39 -32.62 12.96
C GLY A 199 6.63 -31.37 12.12
N ALA A 200 5.65 -30.90 11.35
CA ALA A 200 5.79 -29.66 10.60
C ALA A 200 5.75 -28.44 11.54
N SER A 201 6.68 -27.51 11.38
CA SER A 201 6.64 -26.23 12.10
C SER A 201 5.50 -25.34 11.55
N LYS A 202 5.02 -24.39 12.34
CA LYS A 202 3.96 -23.45 11.93
C LYS A 202 4.29 -22.68 10.65
N PHE A 203 5.55 -22.32 10.43
CA PHE A 203 5.99 -21.73 9.18
C PHE A 203 5.87 -22.70 8.00
N ARG A 204 6.23 -23.96 8.20
CA ARG A 204 6.06 -24.99 7.17
C ARG A 204 4.60 -25.19 6.84
N VAL A 205 3.72 -25.31 7.84
CA VAL A 205 2.26 -25.41 7.65
C VAL A 205 1.74 -24.21 6.88
N PHE A 206 2.16 -23.00 7.22
CA PHE A 206 1.74 -21.79 6.49
C PHE A 206 2.11 -21.85 5.01
N PHE A 207 3.37 -22.12 4.66
CA PHE A 207 3.82 -22.07 3.26
C PHE A 207 3.37 -23.28 2.44
N THR A 208 3.26 -24.48 3.04
CA THR A 208 2.97 -25.71 2.30
C THR A 208 1.49 -26.10 2.29
N ILE A 209 0.70 -25.65 3.25
CA ILE A 209 -0.72 -25.98 3.38
C ILE A 209 -1.61 -24.75 3.26
N ALA A 210 -1.48 -23.79 4.18
CA ALA A 210 -2.40 -22.67 4.27
C ALA A 210 -2.32 -21.75 3.04
N LEU A 211 -1.13 -21.32 2.65
CA LEU A 211 -0.92 -20.40 1.53
C LEU A 211 -1.41 -20.96 0.18
N PRO A 212 -1.12 -22.21 -0.21
CA PRO A 212 -1.66 -22.82 -1.43
C PRO A 212 -3.19 -22.94 -1.45
N LEU A 213 -3.81 -23.21 -0.31
CA LEU A 213 -5.27 -23.36 -0.21
C LEU A 213 -5.99 -22.01 -0.45
N VAL A 214 -5.42 -20.91 0.02
CA VAL A 214 -6.00 -19.57 -0.12
C VAL A 214 -5.50 -18.79 -1.35
N ARG A 215 -4.76 -19.42 -2.24
CA ARG A 215 -4.11 -18.76 -3.39
C ARG A 215 -5.05 -17.90 -4.23
N SER A 216 -6.29 -18.32 -4.44
CA SER A 216 -7.26 -17.55 -5.23
C SER A 216 -7.65 -16.24 -4.55
N GLY A 217 -7.84 -16.26 -3.23
CA GLY A 217 -8.08 -15.06 -2.43
C GLY A 217 -6.87 -14.13 -2.38
N LEU A 218 -5.67 -14.70 -2.28
CA LEU A 218 -4.43 -13.91 -2.32
C LEU A 218 -4.22 -13.22 -3.67
N VAL A 219 -4.53 -13.89 -4.79
CA VAL A 219 -4.46 -13.28 -6.12
C VAL A 219 -5.45 -12.12 -6.25
N ALA A 220 -6.67 -12.28 -5.76
CA ALA A 220 -7.67 -11.21 -5.76
C ALA A 220 -7.21 -10.02 -4.90
N THR A 221 -6.68 -10.28 -3.70
CA THR A 221 -6.12 -9.27 -2.82
C THR A 221 -4.92 -8.57 -3.46
N PHE A 222 -4.02 -9.33 -4.08
CA PHE A 222 -2.86 -8.78 -4.80
C PHE A 222 -3.29 -7.80 -5.89
N LEU A 223 -4.27 -8.16 -6.72
CA LEU A 223 -4.78 -7.28 -7.78
C LEU A 223 -5.38 -5.98 -7.22
N LEU A 224 -6.19 -6.10 -6.17
CA LEU A 224 -6.76 -4.91 -5.56
C LEU A 224 -5.67 -3.97 -5.03
N VAL A 225 -4.71 -4.50 -4.28
CA VAL A 225 -3.61 -3.72 -3.71
C VAL A 225 -2.70 -3.14 -4.79
N LEU A 226 -2.47 -3.90 -5.88
CA LEU A 226 -1.71 -3.42 -7.02
C LEU A 226 -2.40 -2.22 -7.68
N ILE A 227 -3.71 -2.28 -7.89
CA ILE A 227 -4.46 -1.16 -8.45
C ILE A 227 -4.43 0.05 -7.52
N LEU A 228 -4.55 -0.14 -6.21
CA LEU A 228 -4.43 0.95 -5.23
C LEU A 228 -3.05 1.59 -5.25
N SER A 229 -1.98 0.78 -5.25
CA SER A 229 -0.60 1.26 -5.30
C SER A 229 -0.26 1.92 -6.64
N TRP A 230 -0.78 1.39 -7.76
CA TRP A 230 -0.56 1.93 -9.10
C TRP A 230 -1.15 3.32 -9.28
N ASN A 231 -2.32 3.57 -8.67
CA ASN A 231 -3.04 4.84 -8.77
C ASN A 231 -2.72 5.80 -7.62
N GLU A 232 -1.76 5.46 -6.74
CA GLU A 232 -1.44 6.30 -5.60
C GLU A 232 -0.73 7.59 -6.06
N TYR A 233 -1.38 8.71 -5.80
CA TYR A 233 -0.92 10.02 -6.22
C TYR A 233 -0.39 10.86 -5.05
N LEU A 234 -1.15 10.92 -3.94
CA LEU A 234 -0.91 11.88 -2.87
C LEU A 234 0.43 11.63 -2.18
N LEU A 235 0.70 10.39 -1.80
CA LEU A 235 1.95 10.03 -1.14
C LEU A 235 3.15 10.22 -2.09
N ALA A 236 2.98 9.87 -3.37
CA ALA A 236 4.02 10.09 -4.37
C ALA A 236 4.30 11.58 -4.57
N LEU A 237 3.27 12.43 -4.60
CA LEU A 237 3.42 13.87 -4.77
C LEU A 237 4.31 14.50 -3.70
N PHE A 238 4.21 14.04 -2.46
CA PHE A 238 4.99 14.57 -1.34
C PHE A 238 6.36 13.89 -1.17
N LEU A 239 6.48 12.59 -1.47
CA LEU A 239 7.68 11.82 -1.18
C LEU A 239 8.64 11.68 -2.36
N SER A 240 8.20 11.97 -3.58
CA SER A 240 9.03 11.88 -4.78
C SER A 240 9.16 13.23 -5.49
N ASN A 241 10.24 13.35 -6.26
CA ASN A 241 10.49 14.51 -7.09
C ASN A 241 11.03 14.05 -8.46
N ALA A 242 12.30 14.25 -8.75
CA ALA A 242 12.88 13.96 -10.07
C ALA A 242 13.26 12.49 -10.28
N ASN A 243 13.76 11.81 -9.24
CA ASN A 243 14.33 10.46 -9.37
C ASN A 243 13.26 9.36 -9.20
N ALA A 244 12.35 9.51 -8.24
CA ALA A 244 11.34 8.52 -7.91
C ALA A 244 9.92 8.91 -8.36
N GLN A 245 9.80 9.92 -9.23
CA GLN A 245 8.51 10.36 -9.75
C GLN A 245 7.73 9.19 -10.36
N THR A 246 6.43 9.11 -10.07
CA THR A 246 5.53 8.08 -10.58
C THR A 246 4.59 8.63 -11.66
N MET A 247 3.96 7.76 -12.43
CA MET A 247 3.05 8.15 -13.51
C MET A 247 1.88 9.03 -13.07
N PRO A 248 1.18 8.79 -11.94
CA PRO A 248 0.12 9.69 -11.49
C PRO A 248 0.60 11.12 -11.27
N VAL A 249 1.81 11.29 -10.73
CA VAL A 249 2.43 12.61 -10.53
C VAL A 249 2.78 13.25 -11.88
N LEU A 250 3.35 12.47 -12.80
CA LEU A 250 3.67 12.96 -14.15
C LEU A 250 2.41 13.40 -14.92
N VAL A 251 1.31 12.65 -14.82
CA VAL A 251 0.01 13.03 -15.43
C VAL A 251 -0.48 14.36 -14.84
N SER A 252 -0.43 14.51 -13.52
CA SER A 252 -0.85 15.75 -12.85
C SER A 252 0.03 16.95 -13.25
N ALA A 253 1.32 16.74 -13.51
CA ALA A 253 2.25 17.78 -13.93
C ALA A 253 1.93 18.34 -15.34
N GLN A 254 1.11 17.65 -16.15
CA GLN A 254 0.63 18.19 -17.43
C GLN A 254 -0.47 19.25 -17.26
N ASN A 255 -0.93 19.51 -16.05
CA ASN A 255 -1.81 20.63 -15.74
C ASN A 255 -0.96 21.88 -15.46
N THR A 256 -0.66 22.64 -16.50
CA THR A 256 0.23 23.80 -16.44
C THR A 256 -0.54 25.09 -16.17
N THR A 257 0.18 26.18 -15.94
CA THR A 257 -0.39 27.54 -15.82
C THR A 257 -1.11 28.02 -17.08
N ARG A 258 -0.85 27.37 -18.23
CA ARG A 258 -1.53 27.62 -19.52
C ARG A 258 -2.78 26.75 -19.71
N GLY A 259 -3.16 25.98 -18.70
CA GLY A 259 -4.24 25.03 -18.71
C GLY A 259 -3.78 23.58 -18.91
N PRO A 260 -4.73 22.60 -18.82
CA PRO A 260 -4.44 21.19 -18.96
C PRO A 260 -4.02 20.83 -20.40
N GLN A 261 -2.92 20.15 -20.53
CA GLN A 261 -2.43 19.66 -21.83
C GLN A 261 -3.04 18.28 -22.14
N TRP A 262 -4.30 18.27 -22.53
CA TRP A 262 -5.12 17.07 -22.71
C TRP A 262 -4.52 16.03 -23.67
N TRP A 263 -3.82 16.46 -24.71
CA TRP A 263 -3.14 15.58 -25.66
C TRP A 263 -2.02 14.77 -25.03
N TYR A 264 -1.20 15.37 -24.17
CA TYR A 264 -0.14 14.68 -23.43
C TYR A 264 -0.71 13.84 -22.28
N MET A 265 -1.65 14.39 -21.50
CA MET A 265 -2.32 13.63 -20.44
C MET A 265 -2.95 12.35 -20.97
N SER A 266 -3.60 12.38 -22.14
CA SER A 266 -4.23 11.19 -22.72
C SER A 266 -3.22 10.13 -23.18
N VAL A 267 -2.01 10.50 -23.60
CA VAL A 267 -0.93 9.53 -23.87
C VAL A 267 -0.52 8.82 -22.58
N LEU A 268 -0.22 9.59 -21.53
CA LEU A 268 0.19 9.06 -20.24
C LEU A 268 -0.88 8.15 -19.62
N ILE A 269 -2.15 8.54 -19.69
CA ILE A 269 -3.27 7.74 -19.19
C ILE A 269 -3.38 6.40 -19.97
N VAL A 270 -3.24 6.42 -21.30
CA VAL A 270 -3.25 5.19 -22.10
C VAL A 270 -2.08 4.27 -21.68
N MET A 271 -0.90 4.83 -21.46
CA MET A 271 0.25 4.07 -20.95
C MET A 271 -0.01 3.49 -19.56
N MET A 272 -0.69 4.23 -18.67
CA MET A 272 -1.05 3.74 -17.33
C MET A 272 -2.09 2.62 -17.35
N ILE A 273 -3.04 2.66 -18.27
CA ILE A 273 -4.09 1.62 -18.37
C ILE A 273 -3.50 0.29 -18.82
N GLY A 274 -2.51 0.29 -19.70
CA GLY A 274 -1.95 -0.91 -20.32
C GLY A 274 -1.56 -2.02 -19.32
N PRO A 275 -0.65 -1.78 -18.38
CA PRO A 275 -0.23 -2.79 -17.39
C PRO A 275 -1.38 -3.34 -16.55
N VAL A 276 -2.29 -2.48 -16.12
CA VAL A 276 -3.44 -2.88 -15.29
C VAL A 276 -4.36 -3.83 -16.06
N VAL A 277 -4.67 -3.51 -17.32
CA VAL A 277 -5.50 -4.37 -18.18
C VAL A 277 -4.81 -5.71 -18.43
N VAL A 278 -3.50 -5.72 -18.72
CA VAL A 278 -2.74 -6.95 -18.96
C VAL A 278 -2.77 -7.83 -17.70
N ILE A 279 -2.44 -7.29 -16.53
CA ILE A 279 -2.41 -8.04 -15.27
C ILE A 279 -3.82 -8.54 -14.91
N ALA A 280 -4.85 -7.70 -15.02
CA ALA A 280 -6.22 -8.08 -14.76
C ALA A 280 -6.67 -9.22 -15.69
N SER A 281 -6.34 -9.15 -16.99
CA SER A 281 -6.67 -10.18 -17.97
C SER A 281 -5.99 -11.51 -17.71
N VAL A 282 -4.74 -11.50 -17.26
CA VAL A 282 -3.98 -12.71 -16.90
C VAL A 282 -4.57 -13.36 -15.64
N LEU A 283 -4.95 -12.55 -14.66
CA LEU A 283 -5.38 -13.02 -13.35
C LEU A 283 -6.90 -13.24 -13.22
N GLN A 284 -7.70 -12.79 -14.17
CA GLN A 284 -9.19 -12.89 -14.14
C GLN A 284 -9.71 -14.31 -13.86
N LYS A 285 -9.05 -15.33 -14.42
CA LYS A 285 -9.44 -16.74 -14.20
C LYS A 285 -9.27 -17.20 -12.75
N HIS A 286 -8.38 -16.58 -11.99
CA HIS A 286 -8.16 -16.90 -10.57
C HIS A 286 -9.16 -16.15 -9.67
N ILE A 287 -9.58 -14.94 -10.07
CA ILE A 287 -10.58 -14.14 -9.36
C ILE A 287 -11.96 -14.80 -9.44
N ALA A 288 -12.37 -15.25 -10.63
CA ALA A 288 -13.68 -15.90 -10.83
C ALA A 288 -13.86 -17.13 -9.93
N ARG A 289 -12.82 -17.92 -9.71
CA ARG A 289 -12.84 -19.07 -8.82
C ARG A 289 -12.89 -18.69 -7.32
N GLY A 290 -12.23 -17.59 -6.94
CA GLY A 290 -12.19 -17.13 -5.54
C GLY A 290 -13.51 -16.51 -5.08
N LEU A 291 -14.17 -15.75 -5.94
CA LEU A 291 -15.46 -15.12 -5.62
C LEU A 291 -16.61 -16.14 -5.52
N LEU A 292 -16.57 -17.21 -6.32
CA LEU A 292 -17.58 -18.27 -6.27
C LEU A 292 -17.52 -19.07 -4.95
N VAL A 293 -16.35 -19.28 -4.37
CA VAL A 293 -16.19 -19.97 -3.07
C VAL A 293 -16.72 -19.12 -1.90
N GLY A 294 -16.64 -17.81 -1.98
CA GLY A 294 -17.20 -16.89 -0.98
C GLY A 294 -18.71 -16.68 -1.08
N ALA A 295 -19.28 -16.82 -2.28
CA ALA A 295 -20.71 -16.59 -2.53
C ALA A 295 -21.62 -17.78 -2.22
N VAL A 296 -21.08 -18.98 -1.98
CA VAL A 296 -21.84 -20.21 -1.71
C VAL A 296 -22.08 -20.46 -0.20
N LYS A 297 -21.71 -19.50 0.67
CA LYS A 297 -22.09 -19.51 2.10
C LYS A 297 -23.31 -18.63 2.34
N GLY A 298 -24.39 -18.86 1.59
CA GLY A 298 -25.73 -18.35 1.84
C GLY A 298 -26.66 -19.50 2.08
#